data_04cf16ed9d659fc896529a6e2fb96728
#
_entry.id   04cf16ed9d659fc896529a6e2fb96728
#
_cell.length_a   1.000
_cell.length_b   1.000
_cell.length_c   1.000
_cell.angle_alpha   90.00
_cell.angle_beta   90.00
_cell.angle_gamma   90.00
#
_symmetry.space_group_name_H-M   'P 1'
#
loop_
_entity.id
_entity.type
_entity.pdbx_description
1 polymer ?
#
loop_
_entity_poly.entity_id
_entity_poly.type
_entity_poly.pdbx_seq_one_letter_code
_entity_poly.pdbx_strand_id
1 'polypeptide(L)'
;SSILAMIEDFLAHSRILVIPLDLKCVKKSGRVSAAAAFVGDAIGLKPIITFENGESKILEKVRGEKAAFKKLIEMFLSEAALENPYIMAKAANTEALSALRTTLQTELSIDHIPDFFLGCIISLNIGQNAVGIVYYKK
;
A
#
# COMPACT_ATOMS: atom_id res chain seq x y z
N SER A 1 -28.08 11.28 7.26
CA SER A 1 -27.50 9.94 7.17
C SER A 1 -26.94 9.52 8.53
N SER A 2 -27.07 8.25 8.87
CA SER A 2 -26.52 7.73 10.12
C SER A 2 -25.00 7.58 10.03
N ILE A 3 -24.29 7.59 11.17
CA ILE A 3 -22.86 7.29 11.23
C ILE A 3 -22.55 5.92 10.63
N LEU A 4 -23.44 4.94 10.84
CA LEU A 4 -23.31 3.60 10.24
C LEU A 4 -23.27 3.64 8.71
N ALA A 5 -24.17 4.41 8.08
CA ALA A 5 -24.18 4.55 6.62
C ALA A 5 -22.90 5.22 6.10
N MET A 6 -22.34 6.18 6.84
CA MET A 6 -21.05 6.79 6.49
C MET A 6 -19.89 5.81 6.59
N ILE A 7 -19.90 4.93 7.62
CA ILE A 7 -18.87 3.89 7.77
C ILE A 7 -18.98 2.87 6.65
N GLU A 8 -20.18 2.42 6.31
CA GLU A 8 -20.43 1.49 5.21
C GLU A 8 -19.96 2.06 3.87
N ASP A 9 -20.29 3.32 3.60
CA ASP A 9 -19.83 4.03 2.40
C ASP A 9 -18.31 4.14 2.35
N PHE A 10 -17.68 4.53 3.47
CA PHE A 10 -16.22 4.61 3.58
C PHE A 10 -15.56 3.25 3.32
N LEU A 11 -16.07 2.17 3.92
CA LEU A 11 -15.52 0.83 3.73
C LEU A 11 -15.68 0.32 2.28
N ALA A 12 -16.79 0.68 1.63
CA ALA A 12 -17.04 0.29 0.25
C ALA A 12 -16.11 0.99 -0.76
N HIS A 13 -15.71 2.22 -0.48
CA HIS A 13 -14.93 3.05 -1.39
C HIS A 13 -13.46 3.22 -1.00
N SER A 14 -13.09 2.94 0.27
CA SER A 14 -11.69 3.03 0.67
C SER A 14 -10.83 1.92 0.05
N ARG A 15 -9.59 2.26 -0.25
CA ARG A 15 -8.60 1.32 -0.76
C ARG A 15 -7.25 1.58 -0.13
N ILE A 16 -6.50 0.51 0.10
CA ILE A 16 -5.09 0.57 0.47
C ILE A 16 -4.24 -0.08 -0.61
N LEU A 17 -3.15 0.57 -0.98
CA LEU A 17 -2.07 -0.01 -1.77
C LEU A 17 -0.84 -0.09 -0.88
N VAL A 18 -0.23 -1.26 -0.75
CA VAL A 18 0.93 -1.51 0.10
C VAL A 18 2.02 -2.23 -0.69
N ILE A 19 3.25 -1.80 -0.49
CA ILE A 19 4.45 -2.47 -1.00
C ILE A 19 5.24 -3.03 0.20
N PRO A 20 5.27 -4.35 0.40
CA PRO A 20 6.26 -4.97 1.27
C PRO A 20 7.61 -4.96 0.56
N LEU A 21 8.57 -4.22 1.12
CA LEU A 21 9.91 -4.09 0.54
C LEU A 21 10.80 -5.32 0.80
N ASP A 22 10.47 -6.10 1.83
CA ASP A 22 11.09 -7.38 2.14
C ASP A 22 10.03 -8.49 2.09
N LEU A 23 10.21 -9.45 1.18
CA LEU A 23 9.26 -10.53 0.98
C LEU A 23 9.40 -11.70 1.96
N LYS A 24 10.39 -11.71 2.86
CA LYS A 24 10.62 -12.81 3.81
C LYS A 24 9.42 -13.04 4.72
N CYS A 25 8.86 -11.95 5.28
CA CYS A 25 7.68 -12.05 6.14
C CYS A 25 6.45 -12.48 5.35
N VAL A 26 6.26 -11.93 4.16
CA VAL A 26 5.14 -12.28 3.27
C VAL A 26 5.15 -13.76 2.93
N LYS A 27 6.31 -14.31 2.56
CA LYS A 27 6.48 -15.75 2.27
C LYS A 27 6.22 -16.60 3.50
N LYS A 28 6.78 -16.21 4.67
CA LYS A 28 6.66 -16.94 5.92
C LYS A 28 5.23 -16.96 6.47
N SER A 29 4.48 -15.88 6.27
CA SER A 29 3.12 -15.76 6.81
C SER A 29 2.11 -16.67 6.11
N GLY A 30 2.33 -17.01 4.83
CA GLY A 30 1.41 -17.81 4.00
C GLY A 30 0.05 -17.15 3.74
N ARG A 31 -0.12 -15.88 4.16
CA ARG A 31 -1.41 -15.17 4.09
C ARG A 31 -1.60 -14.34 2.83
N VAL A 32 -0.54 -14.13 2.09
CA VAL A 32 -0.62 -13.60 0.74
C VAL A 32 -0.56 -14.79 -0.20
N SER A 33 -1.71 -15.27 -0.63
CA SER A 33 -1.84 -16.51 -1.42
C SER A 33 -0.99 -16.53 -2.70
N ALA A 34 -0.72 -15.36 -3.26
CA ALA A 34 0.18 -15.21 -4.40
C ALA A 34 1.68 -15.15 -4.02
N ALA A 35 2.03 -15.11 -2.72
CA ALA A 35 3.45 -15.13 -2.31
C ALA A 35 4.14 -16.44 -2.66
N ALA A 36 3.39 -17.54 -2.78
CA ALA A 36 3.88 -18.82 -3.28
C ALA A 36 4.37 -18.73 -4.75
N ALA A 37 3.82 -17.82 -5.55
CA ALA A 37 4.25 -17.57 -6.92
C ALA A 37 5.57 -16.78 -7.04
N PHE A 38 6.10 -16.27 -5.93
CA PHE A 38 7.41 -15.61 -5.86
C PHE A 38 8.57 -16.58 -5.58
N VAL A 39 8.34 -17.88 -5.69
CA VAL A 39 9.39 -18.89 -5.51
C VAL A 39 10.24 -18.96 -6.77
N GLY A 40 11.52 -18.63 -6.64
CA GLY A 40 12.55 -18.82 -7.66
C GLY A 40 13.26 -17.51 -8.06
N ASP A 41 12.77 -16.76 -9.01
CA ASP A 41 13.50 -15.66 -9.67
C ASP A 41 13.12 -14.25 -9.20
N ALA A 42 12.66 -14.10 -7.98
CA ALA A 42 12.07 -12.85 -7.48
C ALA A 42 13.07 -11.84 -6.90
N ILE A 43 14.34 -11.91 -7.28
CA ILE A 43 15.32 -10.92 -6.81
C ILE A 43 14.92 -9.53 -7.29
N GLY A 44 14.65 -8.64 -6.34
CA GLY A 44 14.28 -7.24 -6.62
C GLY A 44 12.83 -7.02 -7.04
N LEU A 45 12.00 -8.05 -7.13
CA LEU A 45 10.55 -7.86 -7.35
C LEU A 45 9.87 -7.31 -6.10
N LYS A 46 9.05 -6.28 -6.31
CA LYS A 46 8.22 -5.62 -5.30
C LYS A 46 6.75 -5.77 -5.71
N PRO A 47 5.94 -6.51 -4.95
CA PRO A 47 4.51 -6.59 -5.21
C PRO A 47 3.79 -5.35 -4.70
N ILE A 48 2.78 -4.90 -5.43
CA ILE A 48 1.79 -3.94 -4.93
C ILE A 48 0.57 -4.74 -4.52
N ILE A 49 0.24 -4.69 -3.24
CA ILE A 49 -0.81 -5.49 -2.62
C ILE A 49 -1.97 -4.59 -2.20
N THR A 50 -3.18 -5.09 -2.35
CA THR A 50 -4.40 -4.52 -1.76
C THR A 50 -5.11 -5.55 -0.91
N PHE A 51 -6.11 -5.09 -0.14
CA PHE A 51 -7.00 -5.96 0.63
C PHE A 51 -8.43 -5.72 0.17
N GLU A 52 -9.12 -6.78 -0.23
CA GLU A 52 -10.50 -6.75 -0.67
C GLU A 52 -11.25 -7.93 -0.07
N ASN A 53 -12.41 -7.68 0.52
CA ASN A 53 -13.26 -8.72 1.13
C ASN A 53 -12.52 -9.61 2.15
N GLY A 54 -11.60 -9.02 2.94
CA GLY A 54 -10.81 -9.75 3.92
C GLY A 54 -9.63 -10.54 3.36
N GLU A 55 -9.39 -10.48 2.05
CA GLU A 55 -8.30 -11.18 1.37
C GLU A 55 -7.27 -10.21 0.81
N SER A 56 -6.01 -10.62 0.84
CA SER A 56 -4.93 -9.88 0.18
C SER A 56 -4.82 -10.29 -1.29
N LYS A 57 -4.64 -9.30 -2.16
CA LYS A 57 -4.44 -9.51 -3.60
C LYS A 57 -3.19 -8.78 -4.08
N ILE A 58 -2.41 -9.43 -4.92
CA ILE A 58 -1.32 -8.78 -5.65
C ILE A 58 -1.89 -8.19 -6.92
N LEU A 59 -1.80 -6.88 -7.04
CA LEU A 59 -2.27 -6.15 -8.23
C LEU A 59 -1.18 -6.03 -9.29
N GLU A 60 0.06 -5.76 -8.85
CA GLU A 60 1.20 -5.55 -9.73
C GLU A 60 2.47 -6.17 -9.13
N LYS A 61 3.44 -6.48 -10.00
CA LYS A 61 4.78 -6.95 -9.64
C LYS A 61 5.79 -6.10 -10.39
N VAL A 62 6.56 -5.31 -9.67
CA VAL A 62 7.49 -4.35 -10.27
C VAL A 62 8.90 -4.63 -9.80
N ARG A 63 9.87 -4.58 -10.71
CA ARG A 63 11.28 -4.77 -10.36
C ARG A 63 11.89 -3.45 -9.91
N GLY A 64 12.43 -3.46 -8.68
CA GLY A 64 13.08 -2.30 -8.07
C GLY A 64 12.14 -1.40 -7.28
N GLU A 65 12.67 -0.81 -6.21
CA GLU A 65 11.91 0.00 -5.26
C GLU A 65 11.38 1.30 -5.88
N LYS A 66 12.23 2.04 -6.58
CA LYS A 66 11.83 3.31 -7.21
C LYS A 66 10.72 3.11 -8.25
N ALA A 67 10.84 2.06 -9.06
CA ALA A 67 9.83 1.73 -10.06
C ALA A 67 8.51 1.28 -9.41
N ALA A 68 8.58 0.55 -8.29
CA ALA A 68 7.41 0.15 -7.53
C ALA A 68 6.70 1.36 -6.91
N PHE A 69 7.43 2.33 -6.36
CA PHE A 69 6.86 3.57 -5.84
C PHE A 69 6.17 4.38 -6.93
N LYS A 70 6.81 4.53 -8.08
CA LYS A 70 6.21 5.21 -9.23
C LYS A 70 4.93 4.51 -9.67
N LYS A 71 4.93 3.19 -9.79
CA LYS A 71 3.76 2.41 -10.18
C LYS A 71 2.62 2.53 -9.17
N LEU A 72 2.93 2.48 -7.88
CA LEU A 72 1.93 2.69 -6.82
C LEU A 72 1.27 4.07 -6.94
N ILE A 73 2.07 5.11 -7.18
CA ILE A 73 1.57 6.48 -7.37
C ILE A 73 0.71 6.59 -8.62
N GLU A 74 1.11 6.00 -9.74
CA GLU A 74 0.29 5.95 -10.96
C GLU A 74 -1.08 5.31 -10.69
N MET A 75 -1.10 4.18 -9.97
CA MET A 75 -2.34 3.50 -9.60
C MET A 75 -3.19 4.37 -8.68
N PHE A 76 -2.61 4.97 -7.65
CA PHE A 76 -3.28 5.90 -6.76
C PHE A 76 -3.91 7.06 -7.53
N LEU A 77 -3.16 7.76 -8.37
CA LEU A 77 -3.66 8.90 -9.14
C LEU A 77 -4.76 8.52 -10.13
N SER A 78 -4.73 7.31 -10.67
CA SER A 78 -5.77 6.83 -11.57
C SER A 78 -7.08 6.49 -10.88
N GLU A 79 -7.02 6.02 -9.63
CA GLU A 79 -8.17 5.50 -8.90
C GLU A 79 -8.74 6.46 -7.85
N ALA A 80 -7.90 7.32 -7.27
CA ALA A 80 -8.28 8.15 -6.13
C ALA A 80 -9.21 9.30 -6.51
N ALA A 81 -10.23 9.49 -5.69
CA ALA A 81 -11.03 10.72 -5.65
C ALA A 81 -10.25 11.74 -4.81
N LEU A 82 -9.41 12.54 -5.47
CA LEU A 82 -8.41 13.42 -4.82
C LEU A 82 -9.03 14.56 -3.99
N GLU A 83 -10.32 14.82 -4.15
CA GLU A 83 -11.10 15.73 -3.30
C GLU A 83 -11.37 15.14 -1.90
N ASN A 84 -11.20 13.84 -1.73
CA ASN A 84 -11.33 13.15 -0.46
C ASN A 84 -9.96 12.98 0.22
N PRO A 85 -9.93 12.81 1.56
CA PRO A 85 -8.70 12.58 2.28
C PRO A 85 -7.97 11.31 1.82
N TYR A 86 -6.66 11.38 1.79
CA TYR A 86 -5.77 10.24 1.63
C TYR A 86 -4.63 10.32 2.63
N ILE A 87 -4.07 9.17 3.00
CA ILE A 87 -3.08 9.07 4.07
C ILE A 87 -2.04 8.00 3.73
N MET A 88 -0.79 8.26 4.04
CA MET A 88 0.28 7.29 3.86
C MET A 88 0.32 6.29 5.01
N ALA A 89 0.73 5.07 4.70
CA ALA A 89 0.84 3.98 5.66
C ALA A 89 2.29 3.48 5.74
N LYS A 90 2.75 3.15 6.94
CA LYS A 90 4.06 2.54 7.16
C LYS A 90 3.99 1.44 8.21
N ALA A 91 4.85 0.42 8.09
CA ALA A 91 5.11 -0.50 9.19
C ALA A 91 6.12 0.16 10.16
N ALA A 92 7.41 -0.05 9.98
CA ALA A 92 8.42 0.59 10.84
C ALA A 92 9.43 1.44 10.07
N ASN A 93 9.61 1.18 8.77
CA ASN A 93 10.64 1.85 7.96
C ASN A 93 10.23 3.27 7.59
N THR A 94 10.82 4.25 8.25
CA THR A 94 10.58 5.68 8.00
C THR A 94 11.31 6.21 6.78
N GLU A 95 12.43 5.61 6.39
CA GLU A 95 13.22 6.01 5.22
C GLU A 95 12.47 5.71 3.93
N ALA A 96 11.92 4.50 3.80
CA ALA A 96 11.10 4.13 2.66
C ALA A 96 9.83 4.98 2.54
N LEU A 97 9.21 5.31 3.67
CA LEU A 97 8.08 6.22 3.69
C LEU A 97 8.47 7.62 3.19
N SER A 98 9.63 8.14 3.63
CA SER A 98 10.13 9.44 3.19
C SER A 98 10.39 9.47 1.69
N ALA A 99 10.96 8.41 1.14
CA ALA A 99 11.20 8.29 -0.30
C ALA A 99 9.89 8.27 -1.10
N LEU A 100 8.90 7.48 -0.65
CA LEU A 100 7.58 7.44 -1.28
C LEU A 100 6.87 8.79 -1.16
N ARG A 101 6.95 9.44 0.01
CA ARG A 101 6.37 10.78 0.26
C ARG A 101 6.94 11.81 -0.69
N THR A 102 8.26 11.90 -0.82
CA THR A 102 8.93 12.85 -1.71
C THR A 102 8.45 12.70 -3.14
N THR A 103 8.34 11.46 -3.63
CA THR A 103 7.85 11.21 -4.98
C THR A 103 6.39 11.66 -5.13
N LEU A 104 5.54 11.34 -4.18
CA LEU A 104 4.11 11.69 -4.22
C LEU A 104 3.90 13.21 -4.10
N GLN A 105 4.64 13.89 -3.23
CA GLN A 105 4.58 15.35 -3.08
C GLN A 105 4.98 16.07 -4.37
N THR A 106 5.99 15.55 -5.05
CA THR A 106 6.43 16.10 -6.35
C THR A 106 5.33 15.98 -7.41
N GLU A 107 4.67 14.83 -7.48
CA GLU A 107 3.61 14.58 -8.47
C GLU A 107 2.33 15.40 -8.19
N LEU A 108 1.97 15.59 -6.93
CA LEU A 108 0.76 16.31 -6.52
C LEU A 108 0.99 17.80 -6.24
N SER A 109 2.23 18.27 -6.17
CA SER A 109 2.59 19.64 -5.79
C SER A 109 1.99 20.06 -4.43
N ILE A 110 2.06 19.17 -3.43
CA ILE A 110 1.52 19.39 -2.09
C ILE A 110 2.63 19.36 -1.04
N ASP A 111 2.46 20.15 0.02
CA ASP A 111 3.49 20.30 1.04
C ASP A 111 3.44 19.23 2.13
N HIS A 112 2.26 18.69 2.42
CA HIS A 112 2.08 17.75 3.52
C HIS A 112 1.11 16.62 3.18
N ILE A 113 1.52 15.39 3.53
CA ILE A 113 0.67 14.21 3.49
C ILE A 113 0.76 13.53 4.86
N PRO A 114 -0.35 13.36 5.58
CA PRO A 114 -0.33 12.66 6.86
C PRO A 114 0.05 11.19 6.70
N ASP A 115 0.55 10.60 7.75
CA ASP A 115 0.88 9.17 7.80
C ASP A 115 0.42 8.51 9.10
N PHE A 116 0.31 7.18 9.06
CA PHE A 116 0.00 6.36 10.23
C PHE A 116 0.77 5.04 10.22
N PHE A 117 0.87 4.41 11.39
CA PHE A 117 1.43 3.08 11.50
C PHE A 117 0.40 2.01 11.17
N LEU A 118 0.78 1.08 10.31
CA LEU A 118 0.01 -0.15 10.09
C LEU A 118 -0.10 -0.95 11.39
N GLY A 119 -1.27 -1.52 11.63
CA GLY A 119 -1.50 -2.37 12.79
C GLY A 119 -0.53 -3.55 12.87
N CYS A 120 -0.25 -4.04 14.09
CA CYS A 120 0.76 -5.06 14.32
C CYS A 120 0.48 -6.38 13.57
N ILE A 121 -0.78 -6.77 13.41
CA ILE A 121 -1.15 -7.99 12.67
C ILE A 121 -0.75 -7.87 11.19
N ILE A 122 -1.05 -6.75 10.55
CA ILE A 122 -0.65 -6.50 9.16
C ILE A 122 0.88 -6.46 9.07
N SER A 123 1.54 -5.71 9.95
CA SER A 123 2.99 -5.56 9.96
C SER A 123 3.74 -6.88 10.16
N LEU A 124 3.21 -7.79 10.98
CA LEU A 124 3.77 -9.13 11.17
C LEU A 124 3.71 -9.98 9.89
N ASN A 125 2.66 -9.83 9.09
CA ASN A 125 2.47 -10.61 7.88
C ASN A 125 3.23 -10.04 6.67
N ILE A 126 3.31 -8.72 6.53
CA ILE A 126 3.95 -8.05 5.38
C ILE A 126 5.37 -7.55 5.66
N GLY A 127 5.79 -7.56 6.92
CA GLY A 127 7.13 -7.14 7.35
C GLY A 127 7.24 -5.68 7.76
N GLN A 128 8.35 -5.39 8.44
CA GLN A 128 8.64 -4.06 9.00
C GLN A 128 8.95 -2.99 7.92
N ASN A 129 9.33 -3.43 6.72
CA ASN A 129 9.71 -2.58 5.61
C ASN A 129 8.57 -2.39 4.61
N ALA A 130 7.34 -2.24 5.09
CA ALA A 130 6.18 -2.00 4.25
C ALA A 130 5.76 -0.53 4.29
N VAL A 131 5.41 -0.01 3.13
CA VAL A 131 4.87 1.35 2.95
C VAL A 131 3.70 1.32 1.98
N GLY A 132 2.81 2.28 2.09
CA GLY A 132 1.64 2.33 1.23
C GLY A 132 0.86 3.64 1.34
N ILE A 133 -0.32 3.63 0.74
CA ILE A 133 -1.26 4.75 0.76
C ILE A 133 -2.69 4.22 0.86
N VAL A 134 -3.49 4.90 1.66
CA VAL A 134 -4.94 4.66 1.79
C VAL A 134 -5.67 5.86 1.20
N TYR A 135 -6.69 5.60 0.43
CA TYR A 135 -7.45 6.63 -0.25
C TYR A 135 -8.89 6.20 -0.52
N TYR A 136 -9.71 7.16 -0.90
CA TYR A 136 -11.09 6.96 -1.34
C TYR A 136 -11.11 6.83 -2.87
N LYS A 137 -11.71 5.77 -3.38
CA LYS A 137 -11.84 5.53 -4.83
C LYS A 137 -12.90 6.46 -5.46
N LYS A 138 -12.71 6.77 -6.71
CA LYS A 138 -13.74 7.40 -7.56
C LYS A 138 -15.00 6.57 -7.63
#